data_b69bfb44eb8d780e19445b8cd9ce2ade
#
_entry.id   b69bfb44eb8d780e19445b8cd9ce2ade
#
_cell.length_a   1.000
_cell.length_b   1.000
_cell.length_c   1.000
_cell.angle_alpha   90.00
_cell.angle_beta   90.00
_cell.angle_gamma   90.00
#
_symmetry.space_group_name_H-M   'P 1'
#
loop_
_entity.id
_entity.type
_entity.pdbx_description
1 polymer ?
#
loop_
_entity_poly.entity_id
_entity_poly.type
_entity_poly.pdbx_seq_one_letter_code
_entity_poly.pdbx_strand_id
1 'polypeptide(L)'
;IHDMMAEDKSLRNILKKQVKDAGGDIDINWINNDLITFVADRLGHDQRYAIDPTKIKNELGWYPETMFADGIVKTIRWNLEHQDWIKEVTSGDYQKYYEQMYGNR
;
A
#
# COMPACT_ATOMS: atom_id res chain seq x y z
N ILE A 1 -6.78 -6.09 5.20
CA ILE A 1 -5.61 -7.00 5.38
C ILE A 1 -5.95 -8.13 6.34
N HIS A 2 -6.47 -7.84 7.53
CA HIS A 2 -6.83 -8.87 8.53
C HIS A 2 -7.71 -9.97 7.92
N ASP A 3 -8.81 -9.63 7.28
CA ASP A 3 -9.75 -10.59 6.68
C ASP A 3 -9.08 -11.42 5.56
N MET A 4 -8.25 -10.78 4.73
CA MET A 4 -7.45 -11.49 3.73
C MET A 4 -6.51 -12.52 4.38
N MET A 5 -5.85 -12.15 5.50
CA MET A 5 -4.96 -13.04 6.22
C MET A 5 -5.72 -14.18 6.93
N ALA A 6 -6.96 -13.93 7.35
CA ALA A 6 -7.81 -14.96 7.94
C ALA A 6 -8.23 -16.03 6.93
N GLU A 7 -8.52 -15.61 5.69
CA GLU A 7 -9.03 -16.48 4.63
C GLU A 7 -7.92 -17.16 3.80
N ASP A 8 -6.79 -16.47 3.56
CA ASP A 8 -5.71 -16.95 2.71
C ASP A 8 -4.47 -17.38 3.51
N LYS A 9 -4.30 -18.70 3.65
CA LYS A 9 -3.15 -19.31 4.34
C LYS A 9 -1.81 -18.96 3.65
N SER A 10 -1.80 -18.75 2.33
CA SER A 10 -0.57 -18.46 1.60
C SER A 10 -0.04 -17.08 1.96
N LEU A 11 -0.90 -16.06 2.00
CA LEU A 11 -0.54 -14.70 2.44
C LEU A 11 -0.08 -14.68 3.89
N ARG A 12 -0.75 -15.43 4.75
CA ARG A 12 -0.36 -15.59 6.16
C ARG A 12 1.04 -16.17 6.31
N ASN A 13 1.38 -17.17 5.53
CA ASN A 13 2.70 -17.79 5.55
C ASN A 13 3.79 -16.85 5.02
N ILE A 14 3.51 -16.08 3.97
CA ILE A 14 4.42 -15.06 3.44
C ILE A 14 4.72 -14.03 4.53
N LEU A 15 3.70 -13.47 5.18
CA LEU A 15 3.88 -12.48 6.24
C LEU A 15 4.68 -13.04 7.43
N LYS A 16 4.33 -14.24 7.91
CA LYS A 16 5.04 -14.90 9.01
C LYS A 16 6.51 -15.13 8.68
N LYS A 17 6.81 -15.57 7.46
CA LYS A 17 8.18 -15.75 7.00
C LYS A 17 8.96 -14.43 7.04
N GLN A 18 8.39 -13.37 6.51
CA GLN A 18 9.04 -12.05 6.44
C GLN A 18 9.36 -11.50 7.84
N VAL A 19 8.42 -11.61 8.77
CA VAL A 19 8.63 -11.14 10.15
C VAL A 19 9.66 -11.99 10.86
N LYS A 20 9.68 -13.31 10.66
CA LYS A 20 10.68 -14.21 11.20
C LYS A 20 12.07 -13.90 10.65
N ASP A 21 12.19 -13.66 9.35
CA ASP A 21 13.45 -13.29 8.69
C ASP A 21 13.97 -11.93 9.19
N ALA A 22 13.09 -11.04 9.64
CA ALA A 22 13.42 -9.78 10.30
C ALA A 22 13.73 -9.92 11.81
N GLY A 23 13.75 -11.16 12.36
CA GLY A 23 14.06 -11.43 13.76
C GLY A 23 12.87 -11.26 14.71
N GLY A 24 11.66 -11.13 14.18
CA GLY A 24 10.43 -10.99 14.96
C GLY A 24 9.53 -12.22 14.94
N ASP A 25 8.49 -12.15 15.75
CA ASP A 25 7.32 -13.02 15.68
C ASP A 25 6.08 -12.13 15.55
N ILE A 26 5.08 -12.57 14.79
CA ILE A 26 3.85 -11.82 14.59
C ILE A 26 2.62 -12.69 14.88
N ASP A 27 1.77 -12.18 15.73
CA ASP A 27 0.39 -12.64 15.83
C ASP A 27 -0.45 -11.82 14.83
N ILE A 28 -1.09 -12.51 13.89
CA ILE A 28 -1.95 -11.88 12.87
C ILE A 28 -3.09 -11.08 13.51
N ASN A 29 -3.50 -11.43 14.73
CA ASN A 29 -4.53 -10.69 15.47
C ASN A 29 -4.09 -9.26 15.82
N TRP A 30 -2.80 -8.93 15.78
CA TRP A 30 -2.31 -7.55 15.92
C TRP A 30 -2.64 -6.67 14.71
N ILE A 31 -2.96 -7.27 13.55
CA ILE A 31 -3.38 -6.53 12.36
C ILE A 31 -4.89 -6.29 12.48
N ASN A 32 -5.27 -5.33 13.28
CA ASN A 32 -6.64 -4.98 13.58
C ASN A 32 -6.86 -3.45 13.58
N ASN A 33 -8.04 -2.99 13.97
CA ASN A 33 -8.39 -1.57 13.98
C ASN A 33 -7.60 -0.73 14.99
N ASP A 34 -6.92 -1.34 15.97
CA ASP A 34 -6.09 -0.63 16.95
C ASP A 34 -4.86 0.02 16.31
N LEU A 35 -4.48 -0.44 15.10
CA LEU A 35 -3.43 0.19 14.30
C LEU A 35 -3.87 1.53 13.67
N ILE A 36 -5.15 1.87 13.72
CA ILE A 36 -5.68 3.11 13.16
C ILE A 36 -5.56 4.22 14.20
N THR A 37 -4.72 5.21 13.94
CA THR A 37 -4.61 6.40 14.78
C THR A 37 -5.17 7.61 14.05
N PHE A 38 -6.18 8.25 14.65
CA PHE A 38 -6.73 9.49 14.11
C PHE A 38 -5.84 10.67 14.52
N VAL A 39 -5.49 11.48 13.54
CA VAL A 39 -4.66 12.68 13.73
C VAL A 39 -5.42 13.91 13.25
N ALA A 40 -4.98 15.11 13.69
CA ALA A 40 -5.55 16.35 13.17
C ALA A 40 -5.30 16.43 11.66
N ASP A 41 -6.35 16.79 10.92
CA ASP A 41 -6.25 16.95 9.48
C ASP A 41 -5.43 18.21 9.13
N ARG A 42 -4.75 18.16 8.00
CA ARG A 42 -4.02 19.35 7.51
C ARG A 42 -5.00 20.39 6.97
N LEU A 43 -4.67 21.65 7.12
CA LEU A 43 -5.44 22.76 6.58
C LEU A 43 -5.49 22.68 5.04
N GLY A 44 -6.68 22.84 4.47
CA GLY A 44 -6.89 22.80 3.03
C GLY A 44 -6.83 21.39 2.42
N HIS A 45 -7.02 20.35 3.22
CA HIS A 45 -7.09 18.99 2.71
C HIS A 45 -8.40 18.77 1.94
N ASP A 46 -8.29 18.16 0.76
CA ASP A 46 -9.45 17.81 -0.05
C ASP A 46 -10.28 16.73 0.64
N GLN A 47 -11.57 16.93 0.76
CA GLN A 47 -12.47 15.95 1.37
C GLN A 47 -12.65 14.70 0.50
N ARG A 48 -12.47 14.83 -0.81
CA ARG A 48 -12.69 13.73 -1.76
C ARG A 48 -11.91 13.94 -3.03
N TYR A 49 -11.25 12.88 -3.48
CA TYR A 49 -10.71 12.77 -4.83
C TYR A 49 -11.68 11.92 -5.66
N ALA A 50 -12.23 12.51 -6.73
CA ALA A 50 -13.12 11.80 -7.64
C ALA A 50 -12.82 12.25 -9.07
N ILE A 51 -12.58 11.28 -9.94
CA ILE A 51 -12.32 11.50 -11.37
C ILE A 51 -13.48 10.89 -12.14
N ASP A 52 -14.06 11.68 -13.06
CA ASP A 52 -15.06 11.19 -14.00
C ASP A 52 -14.35 10.70 -15.28
N PRO A 53 -14.36 9.39 -15.58
CA PRO A 53 -13.70 8.83 -16.76
C PRO A 53 -14.56 8.91 -18.03
N THR A 54 -15.70 9.60 -18.03
CA THR A 54 -16.65 9.61 -19.16
C THR A 54 -15.99 10.08 -20.46
N LYS A 55 -15.19 11.15 -20.41
CA LYS A 55 -14.53 11.68 -21.59
C LYS A 55 -13.58 10.66 -22.22
N ILE A 56 -12.68 10.08 -21.45
CA ILE A 56 -11.71 9.10 -21.96
C ILE A 56 -12.41 7.84 -22.50
N LYS A 57 -13.50 7.42 -21.85
CA LYS A 57 -14.32 6.31 -22.34
C LYS A 57 -14.93 6.59 -23.71
N ASN A 58 -15.50 7.78 -23.89
CA ASN A 58 -16.18 8.14 -25.14
C ASN A 58 -15.20 8.38 -26.30
N GLU A 59 -14.04 8.97 -26.02
CA GLU A 59 -13.07 9.34 -27.05
C GLU A 59 -12.10 8.22 -27.39
N LEU A 60 -11.67 7.41 -26.40
CA LEU A 60 -10.66 6.38 -26.57
C LEU A 60 -11.16 4.95 -26.27
N GLY A 61 -12.41 4.78 -25.87
CA GLY A 61 -12.99 3.48 -25.52
C GLY A 61 -12.43 2.86 -24.23
N TRP A 62 -11.59 3.61 -23.49
CA TRP A 62 -10.99 3.12 -22.27
C TRP A 62 -11.93 3.31 -21.07
N TYR A 63 -11.95 2.32 -20.18
CA TYR A 63 -12.64 2.38 -18.90
C TYR A 63 -11.88 1.57 -17.83
N PRO A 64 -12.04 1.90 -16.53
CA PRO A 64 -11.41 1.12 -15.47
C PRO A 64 -12.07 -0.28 -15.38
N GLU A 65 -11.27 -1.33 -15.59
CA GLU A 65 -11.75 -2.71 -15.58
C GLU A 65 -11.64 -3.36 -14.20
N THR A 66 -10.77 -2.83 -13.34
CA THR A 66 -10.54 -3.41 -12.01
C THR A 66 -11.27 -2.60 -10.95
N MET A 67 -12.23 -3.21 -10.28
CA MET A 67 -12.91 -2.61 -9.14
C MET A 67 -11.97 -2.52 -7.94
N PHE A 68 -12.20 -1.53 -7.06
CA PHE A 68 -11.34 -1.30 -5.89
C PHE A 68 -11.20 -2.55 -5.01
N ALA A 69 -12.27 -3.28 -4.75
CA ALA A 69 -12.25 -4.49 -3.91
C ALA A 69 -11.26 -5.54 -4.43
N ASP A 70 -11.22 -5.74 -5.76
CA ASP A 70 -10.30 -6.68 -6.38
C ASP A 70 -8.88 -6.12 -6.51
N GLY A 71 -8.78 -4.83 -6.83
CA GLY A 71 -7.52 -4.13 -6.99
C GLY A 71 -6.72 -4.05 -5.69
N ILE A 72 -7.38 -3.74 -4.58
CA ILE A 72 -6.70 -3.65 -3.28
C ILE A 72 -6.12 -4.99 -2.82
N VAL A 73 -6.83 -6.10 -3.08
CA VAL A 73 -6.34 -7.45 -2.78
C VAL A 73 -5.09 -7.77 -3.58
N LYS A 74 -5.10 -7.48 -4.88
CA LYS A 74 -3.93 -7.66 -5.76
C LYS A 74 -2.74 -6.82 -5.30
N THR A 75 -2.98 -5.55 -4.93
CA THR A 75 -1.96 -4.63 -4.46
C THR A 75 -1.31 -5.12 -3.15
N ILE A 76 -2.11 -5.54 -2.18
CA ILE A 76 -1.61 -6.07 -0.91
C ILE A 76 -0.77 -7.32 -1.15
N ARG A 77 -1.28 -8.27 -1.96
CA ARG A 77 -0.54 -9.49 -2.31
C ARG A 77 0.79 -9.16 -2.97
N TRP A 78 0.79 -8.29 -3.96
CA TRP A 78 2.00 -7.88 -4.66
C TRP A 78 3.06 -7.30 -3.70
N ASN A 79 2.64 -6.40 -2.80
CA ASN A 79 3.56 -5.83 -1.80
C ASN A 79 4.14 -6.89 -0.87
N LEU A 80 3.37 -7.88 -0.47
CA LEU A 80 3.87 -8.97 0.39
C LEU A 80 4.85 -9.89 -0.35
N GLU A 81 4.68 -10.09 -1.64
CA GLU A 81 5.51 -10.95 -2.47
C GLU A 81 6.80 -10.26 -2.95
N HIS A 82 6.84 -8.91 -2.99
CA HIS A 82 7.94 -8.12 -3.55
C HIS A 82 8.68 -7.30 -2.49
N GLN A 83 9.14 -7.98 -1.43
CA GLN A 83 9.81 -7.31 -0.30
C GLN A 83 11.16 -6.72 -0.67
N ASP A 84 11.85 -7.26 -1.65
CA ASP A 84 13.13 -6.71 -2.11
C ASP A 84 12.93 -5.33 -2.75
N TRP A 85 11.88 -5.17 -3.54
CA TRP A 85 11.48 -3.86 -4.07
C TRP A 85 11.13 -2.86 -2.94
N ILE A 86 10.37 -3.30 -1.93
CA ILE A 86 10.05 -2.44 -0.79
C ILE A 86 11.32 -2.00 -0.05
N LYS A 87 12.25 -2.92 0.20
CA LYS A 87 13.54 -2.60 0.84
C LYS A 87 14.34 -1.58 0.04
N GLU A 88 14.40 -1.74 -1.27
CA GLU A 88 15.09 -0.82 -2.17
C GLU A 88 14.47 0.59 -2.10
N VAL A 89 13.15 0.70 -2.23
CA VAL A 89 12.44 1.99 -2.18
C VAL A 89 12.53 2.66 -0.81
N THR A 90 12.56 1.88 0.28
CA THR A 90 12.61 2.38 1.67
C THR A 90 14.03 2.49 2.24
N SER A 91 15.07 2.09 1.49
CA SER A 91 16.47 2.07 1.94
C SER A 91 17.05 3.45 2.31
N GLY A 92 16.35 4.53 1.98
CA GLY A 92 16.80 5.90 2.19
C GLY A 92 17.61 6.49 1.04
N ASP A 93 17.93 5.73 0.01
CA ASP A 93 18.62 6.25 -1.19
C ASP A 93 17.75 7.26 -1.95
N TYR A 94 16.44 7.08 -1.90
CA TYR A 94 15.48 8.07 -2.39
C TYR A 94 15.57 9.39 -1.61
N GLN A 95 15.76 9.36 -0.29
CA GLN A 95 15.90 10.56 0.53
C GLN A 95 17.18 11.32 0.17
N LYS A 96 18.29 10.61 -0.05
CA LYS A 96 19.56 11.23 -0.51
C LYS A 96 19.39 11.88 -1.88
N TYR A 97 18.72 11.20 -2.80
CA TYR A 97 18.40 11.76 -4.11
C TYR A 97 17.52 13.01 -3.98
N TYR A 98 16.51 12.98 -3.12
CA TYR A 98 15.61 14.11 -2.88
C TYR A 98 16.36 15.31 -2.28
N GLU A 99 17.24 15.08 -1.31
CA GLU A 99 18.10 16.12 -0.71
C GLU A 99 19.06 16.74 -1.75
N GLN A 100 19.65 15.94 -2.62
CA GLN A 100 20.51 16.41 -3.69
C GLN A 100 19.76 17.29 -4.72
N MET A 101 18.54 16.92 -5.05
CA MET A 101 17.75 17.63 -6.07
C MET A 101 17.00 18.85 -5.54
N TYR A 102 16.61 18.85 -4.25
CA TYR A 102 15.71 19.84 -3.68
C TYR A 102 16.20 20.47 -2.38
N GLY A 103 17.26 19.98 -1.78
CA GLY A 103 17.79 20.46 -0.49
C GLY A 103 18.36 21.89 -0.51
N ASN A 104 18.54 22.49 -1.67
CA ASN A 104 19.01 23.86 -1.89
C ASN A 104 17.94 24.84 -2.34
N ARG A 105 16.67 24.55 -2.08
CA ARG A 105 15.54 25.46 -2.40
C ARG A 105 14.99 26.13 -1.16
#